data_2a4e3a23a73c723b24c90ac955e435d4
#
_entry.id   2a4e3a23a73c723b24c90ac955e435d4
#
_cell.length_a   1.000
_cell.length_b   1.000
_cell.length_c   1.000
_cell.angle_alpha   90.00
_cell.angle_beta   90.00
_cell.angle_gamma   90.00
#
_symmetry.space_group_name_H-M   'P 1'
#
loop_
_entity.id
_entity.type
_entity.pdbx_description
1 polymer ?
#
loop_
_entity_poly.entity_id
_entity_poly.type
_entity_poly.pdbx_seq_one_letter_code
_entity_poly.pdbx_strand_id
1 'polypeptide(L)'
;MASILSAIPEDLLDKILIAAKEQKALVDLRLMLKHATVRNTREVRNPDYHIQRLIQHGLIKNNDGYLSFGSLNDDFIKSLEDGDKKSWSIADEYFSENKKIKKFDSDELSETGLLGEKAVINRLREELDECYHQRIDHVSKYDDSAGYDIRSPSLKDPAVEKKLEVKTTKRPGNNFRFYLSRNEYKVASINPDRWHLVLVQKQNDEYVILGNIKLIHFIDWIPEDSDDRCRWESVSITIKTESIQKTLP
;
A
#
# COMPACT_ATOMS: atom_id res chain seq x y z
N MET A 1 -2.81 -26.55 2.55
CA MET A 1 -2.53 -25.21 2.04
C MET A 1 -1.20 -25.29 1.30
N ALA A 2 -1.14 -24.81 0.05
CA ALA A 2 0.12 -24.81 -0.68
C ALA A 2 1.12 -23.85 0.01
N SER A 3 2.38 -24.29 0.09
CA SER A 3 3.50 -23.52 0.60
C SER A 3 3.67 -22.18 -0.15
N ILE A 4 4.09 -21.13 0.57
CA ILE A 4 4.40 -19.85 -0.06
C ILE A 4 5.56 -20.01 -1.04
N LEU A 5 6.53 -20.86 -0.70
CA LEU A 5 7.70 -21.13 -1.52
C LEU A 5 7.36 -21.98 -2.73
N SER A 6 6.46 -22.98 -2.60
CA SER A 6 6.03 -23.82 -3.72
C SER A 6 5.25 -23.07 -4.80
N ALA A 7 4.77 -21.86 -4.49
CA ALA A 7 4.12 -20.98 -5.45
C ALA A 7 5.10 -20.08 -6.24
N ILE A 8 6.41 -20.13 -5.92
CA ILE A 8 7.45 -19.36 -6.60
C ILE A 8 8.21 -20.33 -7.52
N PRO A 9 8.38 -20.04 -8.81
CA PRO A 9 9.22 -20.82 -9.69
C PRO A 9 10.63 -21.02 -9.10
N GLU A 10 11.13 -22.27 -9.12
CA GLU A 10 12.38 -22.67 -8.43
C GLU A 10 13.57 -21.81 -8.87
N ASP A 11 13.75 -21.62 -10.17
CA ASP A 11 14.83 -20.79 -10.72
C ASP A 11 14.72 -19.29 -10.38
N LEU A 12 13.51 -18.79 -10.14
CA LEU A 12 13.32 -17.43 -9.66
C LEU A 12 13.69 -17.31 -8.19
N LEU A 13 13.26 -18.27 -7.38
CA LEU A 13 13.57 -18.29 -5.96
C LEU A 13 15.06 -18.38 -5.73
N ASP A 14 15.78 -19.26 -6.44
CA ASP A 14 17.24 -19.39 -6.38
C ASP A 14 17.95 -18.07 -6.68
N LYS A 15 17.52 -17.35 -7.73
CA LYS A 15 18.11 -16.05 -8.08
C LYS A 15 17.87 -14.99 -7.00
N ILE A 16 16.70 -15.00 -6.37
CA ILE A 16 16.38 -14.06 -5.28
C ILE A 16 17.20 -14.38 -4.04
N LEU A 17 17.35 -15.67 -3.70
CA LEU A 17 18.16 -16.11 -2.54
C LEU A 17 19.64 -15.82 -2.74
N ILE A 18 20.20 -16.07 -3.94
CA ILE A 18 21.57 -15.71 -4.28
C ILE A 18 21.77 -14.20 -4.17
N ALA A 19 20.84 -13.40 -4.69
CA ALA A 19 20.93 -11.94 -4.58
C ALA A 19 20.87 -11.45 -3.12
N ALA A 20 20.07 -12.10 -2.26
CA ALA A 20 20.03 -11.78 -0.84
C ALA A 20 21.33 -12.20 -0.11
N LYS A 21 21.91 -13.36 -0.45
CA LYS A 21 23.19 -13.83 0.08
C LYS A 21 24.33 -12.89 -0.27
N GLU A 22 24.38 -12.44 -1.52
CA GLU A 22 25.42 -11.55 -2.03
C GLU A 22 25.14 -10.07 -1.71
N GLN A 23 24.07 -9.76 -0.98
CA GLN A 23 23.64 -8.41 -0.66
C GLN A 23 23.53 -7.49 -1.89
N LYS A 24 23.04 -8.03 -3.00
CA LYS A 24 22.87 -7.28 -4.25
C LYS A 24 21.81 -6.19 -4.12
N ALA A 25 22.00 -5.13 -4.88
CA ALA A 25 20.97 -4.12 -5.01
C ALA A 25 19.70 -4.68 -5.65
N LEU A 26 18.53 -4.30 -5.11
CA LEU A 26 17.24 -4.73 -5.62
C LEU A 26 17.04 -4.34 -7.10
N VAL A 27 17.58 -3.19 -7.50
CA VAL A 27 17.53 -2.72 -8.88
C VAL A 27 18.29 -3.65 -9.83
N ASP A 28 19.44 -4.19 -9.40
CA ASP A 28 20.23 -5.11 -10.21
C ASP A 28 19.56 -6.47 -10.36
N LEU A 29 18.94 -6.97 -9.27
CA LEU A 29 18.12 -8.18 -9.33
C LEU A 29 16.94 -8.00 -10.30
N ARG A 30 16.22 -6.89 -10.24
CA ARG A 30 15.12 -6.58 -11.15
C ARG A 30 15.56 -6.55 -12.60
N LEU A 31 16.69 -5.91 -12.86
CA LEU A 31 17.27 -5.85 -14.21
C LEU A 31 17.65 -7.24 -14.72
N MET A 32 18.30 -8.05 -13.89
CA MET A 32 18.68 -9.43 -14.20
C MET A 32 17.44 -10.30 -14.51
N LEU A 33 16.37 -10.17 -13.70
CA LEU A 33 15.14 -10.92 -13.86
C LEU A 33 14.38 -10.47 -15.12
N LYS A 34 14.38 -9.19 -15.44
CA LYS A 34 13.79 -8.64 -16.67
C LYS A 34 14.43 -9.24 -17.92
N HIS A 35 15.73 -9.42 -17.92
CA HIS A 35 16.45 -10.08 -19.04
C HIS A 35 16.24 -11.59 -19.10
N ALA A 36 16.04 -12.24 -17.96
CA ALA A 36 15.76 -13.68 -17.91
C ALA A 36 14.34 -14.03 -18.37
N THR A 37 13.35 -13.18 -18.09
CA THR A 37 11.93 -13.38 -18.46
C THR A 37 11.68 -13.30 -19.97
N VAL A 38 12.54 -12.65 -20.74
CA VAL A 38 12.43 -12.60 -22.21
C VAL A 38 12.65 -13.98 -22.85
N ARG A 39 13.30 -14.90 -22.16
CA ARG A 39 13.61 -16.26 -22.67
C ARG A 39 12.61 -17.35 -22.27
N ASN A 40 11.81 -17.15 -21.20
CA ASN A 40 10.88 -18.17 -20.66
C ASN A 40 9.46 -17.59 -20.48
N THR A 41 8.64 -17.81 -21.45
CA THR A 41 7.46 -17.03 -21.81
C THR A 41 6.20 -17.23 -20.98
N ARG A 42 6.12 -17.96 -19.88
CA ARG A 42 4.83 -18.16 -19.19
C ARG A 42 4.78 -18.06 -17.66
N GLU A 43 5.86 -18.29 -16.94
CA GLU A 43 5.74 -18.53 -15.48
C GLU A 43 6.18 -17.37 -14.58
N VAL A 44 6.93 -16.39 -15.05
CA VAL A 44 7.41 -15.28 -14.23
C VAL A 44 6.84 -13.96 -14.73
N ARG A 45 5.52 -13.81 -14.66
CA ARG A 45 4.86 -12.56 -15.12
C ARG A 45 5.09 -11.35 -14.21
N ASN A 46 5.49 -11.56 -12.95
CA ASN A 46 5.77 -10.46 -12.04
C ASN A 46 6.79 -10.86 -10.96
N PRO A 47 8.10 -10.79 -11.23
CA PRO A 47 9.12 -11.10 -10.25
C PRO A 47 9.03 -10.21 -9.00
N ASP A 48 8.60 -8.96 -9.13
CA ASP A 48 8.41 -8.05 -8.01
C ASP A 48 7.34 -8.55 -7.02
N TYR A 49 6.29 -9.19 -7.50
CA TYR A 49 5.28 -9.80 -6.65
C TYR A 49 5.90 -10.85 -5.71
N HIS A 50 6.73 -11.73 -6.24
CA HIS A 50 7.39 -12.77 -5.45
C HIS A 50 8.43 -12.18 -4.49
N ILE A 51 9.22 -11.20 -4.93
CA ILE A 51 10.17 -10.48 -4.08
C ILE A 51 9.44 -9.80 -2.91
N GLN A 52 8.36 -9.08 -3.18
CA GLN A 52 7.57 -8.43 -2.13
C GLN A 52 6.95 -9.44 -1.16
N ARG A 53 6.47 -10.59 -1.64
CA ARG A 53 5.98 -11.65 -0.76
C ARG A 53 7.07 -12.17 0.17
N LEU A 54 8.28 -12.42 -0.33
CA LEU A 54 9.40 -12.87 0.48
C LEU A 54 9.81 -11.83 1.54
N ILE A 55 9.75 -10.54 1.19
CA ILE A 55 9.97 -9.43 2.13
C ILE A 55 8.87 -9.40 3.19
N GLN A 56 7.60 -9.49 2.80
CA GLN A 56 6.46 -9.48 3.70
C GLN A 56 6.48 -10.62 4.72
N HIS A 57 6.97 -11.78 4.28
CA HIS A 57 7.13 -12.94 5.14
C HIS A 57 8.44 -12.98 5.92
N GLY A 58 9.29 -11.95 5.80
CA GLY A 58 10.53 -11.82 6.55
C GLY A 58 11.67 -12.75 6.12
N LEU A 59 11.54 -13.41 4.95
CA LEU A 59 12.57 -14.27 4.38
C LEU A 59 13.76 -13.45 3.89
N ILE A 60 13.47 -12.34 3.26
CA ILE A 60 14.45 -11.35 2.84
C ILE A 60 14.08 -9.97 3.38
N LYS A 61 15.06 -9.11 3.51
CA LYS A 61 14.90 -7.69 3.88
C LYS A 61 15.42 -6.84 2.74
N ASN A 62 14.82 -5.67 2.59
CA ASN A 62 15.31 -4.61 1.74
C ASN A 62 15.82 -3.48 2.66
N ASN A 63 17.13 -3.36 2.76
CA ASN A 63 17.82 -2.34 3.56
C ASN A 63 18.35 -1.28 2.59
N ASP A 64 17.64 -0.16 2.48
CA ASP A 64 18.02 0.98 1.63
C ASP A 64 18.35 0.60 0.17
N GLY A 65 17.59 -0.34 -0.38
CA GLY A 65 17.76 -0.79 -1.77
C GLY A 65 18.60 -2.05 -1.92
N TYR A 66 19.23 -2.57 -0.86
CA TYR A 66 20.01 -3.80 -0.88
C TYR A 66 19.25 -4.96 -0.24
N LEU A 67 19.28 -6.12 -0.88
CA LEU A 67 18.66 -7.33 -0.36
C LEU A 67 19.59 -8.00 0.66
N SER A 68 19.00 -8.52 1.72
CA SER A 68 19.69 -9.39 2.68
C SER A 68 18.69 -10.45 3.19
N PHE A 69 19.21 -11.52 3.79
CA PHE A 69 18.33 -12.44 4.50
C PHE A 69 17.64 -11.76 5.67
N GLY A 70 16.41 -12.21 5.92
CA GLY A 70 15.63 -11.79 7.06
C GLY A 70 16.16 -12.33 8.39
N SER A 71 15.31 -12.35 9.42
CA SER A 71 15.66 -12.89 10.74
C SER A 71 15.51 -14.42 10.75
N LEU A 72 16.19 -15.11 9.84
CA LEU A 72 16.26 -16.56 9.76
C LEU A 72 17.45 -17.04 10.59
N ASN A 73 17.34 -18.22 11.19
CA ASN A 73 18.51 -18.80 11.85
C ASN A 73 19.52 -19.28 10.80
N ASP A 74 20.80 -19.36 11.22
CA ASP A 74 21.89 -19.70 10.32
C ASP A 74 21.75 -21.14 9.76
N ASP A 75 21.13 -22.07 10.50
CA ASP A 75 20.90 -23.43 10.07
C ASP A 75 19.91 -23.50 8.90
N PHE A 76 18.90 -22.64 8.90
CA PHE A 76 17.95 -22.55 7.80
C PHE A 76 18.58 -21.93 6.55
N ILE A 77 19.38 -20.88 6.72
CA ILE A 77 20.14 -20.26 5.61
C ILE A 77 21.08 -21.32 4.98
N LYS A 78 21.79 -22.08 5.80
CA LYS A 78 22.70 -23.13 5.36
C LYS A 78 21.96 -24.24 4.61
N SER A 79 20.77 -24.62 5.06
CA SER A 79 19.96 -25.66 4.41
C SER A 79 19.41 -25.21 3.05
N LEU A 80 19.12 -23.91 2.88
CA LEU A 80 18.78 -23.33 1.57
C LEU A 80 19.99 -23.32 0.62
N GLU A 81 21.22 -23.11 1.16
CA GLU A 81 22.44 -23.12 0.40
C GLU A 81 22.80 -24.51 -0.14
N ASP A 82 22.49 -25.55 0.61
CA ASP A 82 22.77 -26.95 0.27
C ASP A 82 21.76 -27.54 -0.76
N GLY A 83 20.75 -26.77 -1.15
CA GLY A 83 19.76 -27.17 -2.17
C GLY A 83 18.89 -28.38 -1.77
N ASP A 84 18.84 -28.72 -0.48
CA ASP A 84 18.10 -29.86 0.01
C ASP A 84 16.59 -29.54 0.02
N LYS A 85 15.81 -30.25 -0.79
CA LYS A 85 14.34 -30.12 -0.87
C LYS A 85 13.61 -30.39 0.46
N LYS A 86 14.25 -31.08 1.41
CA LYS A 86 13.75 -31.20 2.79
C LYS A 86 13.75 -29.85 3.52
N SER A 87 14.66 -28.98 3.21
CA SER A 87 14.77 -27.65 3.82
C SER A 87 13.57 -26.78 3.48
N TRP A 88 12.95 -27.01 2.33
CA TRP A 88 11.75 -26.30 1.89
C TRP A 88 10.54 -26.64 2.74
N SER A 89 10.44 -27.90 3.21
CA SER A 89 9.38 -28.31 4.13
C SER A 89 9.59 -27.74 5.54
N ILE A 90 10.85 -27.62 5.99
CA ILE A 90 11.24 -26.99 7.24
C ILE A 90 10.95 -25.47 7.16
N ALA A 91 11.25 -24.84 6.02
CA ALA A 91 10.86 -23.45 5.79
C ALA A 91 9.36 -23.24 5.91
N ASP A 92 8.57 -24.11 5.30
CA ASP A 92 7.12 -24.04 5.35
C ASP A 92 6.58 -24.23 6.76
N GLU A 93 7.15 -25.12 7.53
CA GLU A 93 6.81 -25.36 8.93
C GLU A 93 7.19 -24.16 9.80
N TYR A 94 8.41 -23.62 9.64
CA TYR A 94 8.86 -22.40 10.31
C TYR A 94 7.98 -21.20 9.99
N PHE A 95 7.60 -20.99 8.72
CA PHE A 95 6.69 -19.92 8.32
C PHE A 95 5.24 -20.19 8.71
N SER A 96 4.83 -21.45 8.87
CA SER A 96 3.51 -21.78 9.37
C SER A 96 3.40 -21.59 10.88
N GLU A 97 4.45 -21.88 11.65
CA GLU A 97 4.51 -21.70 13.10
C GLU A 97 4.76 -20.24 13.51
N ASN A 98 5.62 -19.52 12.77
CA ASN A 98 5.81 -18.07 12.95
C ASN A 98 4.71 -17.23 12.28
N LYS A 99 3.55 -17.79 12.01
CA LYS A 99 2.31 -17.09 11.64
C LYS A 99 1.76 -16.15 12.72
N LYS A 100 2.58 -15.69 13.64
CA LYS A 100 2.47 -14.35 14.23
C LYS A 100 3.13 -13.26 13.36
N ILE A 101 3.29 -13.47 12.05
CA ILE A 101 3.15 -12.37 11.11
C ILE A 101 1.76 -11.86 11.43
N LYS A 102 1.70 -10.65 11.97
CA LYS A 102 0.45 -9.93 12.11
C LYS A 102 -0.28 -10.20 10.80
N LYS A 103 -1.24 -11.11 10.83
CA LYS A 103 -2.27 -11.19 9.81
C LYS A 103 -2.54 -9.73 9.56
N PHE A 104 -2.36 -9.26 8.34
CA PHE A 104 -2.89 -7.95 7.99
C PHE A 104 -4.31 -8.05 8.49
N ASP A 105 -4.54 -7.46 9.65
CA ASP A 105 -5.82 -7.56 10.31
C ASP A 105 -6.67 -6.64 9.48
N SER A 106 -7.34 -7.23 8.47
CA SER A 106 -8.26 -6.49 7.61
C SER A 106 -9.26 -5.74 8.48
N ASP A 107 -9.61 -6.32 9.62
CA ASP A 107 -10.54 -5.74 10.56
C ASP A 107 -9.92 -4.55 11.31
N GLU A 108 -8.65 -4.67 11.76
CA GLU A 108 -7.92 -3.57 12.39
C GLU A 108 -7.62 -2.41 11.42
N LEU A 109 -7.33 -2.73 10.15
CA LEU A 109 -7.12 -1.71 9.12
C LEU A 109 -8.43 -1.04 8.73
N SER A 110 -9.49 -1.82 8.60
CA SER A 110 -10.84 -1.33 8.33
C SER A 110 -11.32 -0.44 9.48
N GLU A 111 -11.13 -0.87 10.74
CA GLU A 111 -11.46 -0.07 11.92
C GLU A 111 -10.66 1.24 11.96
N THR A 112 -9.35 1.18 11.68
CA THR A 112 -8.48 2.37 11.65
C THR A 112 -8.92 3.35 10.56
N GLY A 113 -9.28 2.86 9.39
CA GLY A 113 -9.84 3.65 8.29
C GLY A 113 -11.13 4.34 8.72
N LEU A 114 -12.09 3.55 9.22
CA LEU A 114 -13.37 4.05 9.69
C LEU A 114 -13.26 5.12 10.79
N LEU A 115 -12.31 4.96 11.73
CA LEU A 115 -12.07 5.96 12.79
C LEU A 115 -11.44 7.24 12.23
N GLY A 116 -10.57 7.15 11.21
CA GLY A 116 -10.07 8.30 10.48
C GLY A 116 -11.17 9.06 9.75
N GLU A 117 -12.05 8.36 9.05
CA GLU A 117 -13.22 8.94 8.39
C GLU A 117 -14.15 9.66 9.38
N LYS A 118 -14.43 9.03 10.54
CA LYS A 118 -15.21 9.64 11.62
C LYS A 118 -14.55 10.91 12.15
N ALA A 119 -13.22 10.94 12.30
CA ALA A 119 -12.50 12.14 12.74
C ALA A 119 -12.68 13.29 11.74
N VAL A 120 -12.62 13.01 10.43
CA VAL A 120 -12.88 14.01 9.37
C VAL A 120 -14.32 14.50 9.42
N ILE A 121 -15.31 13.62 9.58
CA ILE A 121 -16.73 13.99 9.69
C ILE A 121 -16.97 14.88 10.91
N ASN A 122 -16.39 14.55 12.06
CA ASN A 122 -16.53 15.35 13.28
C ASN A 122 -15.94 16.75 13.05
N ARG A 123 -14.75 16.83 12.45
CA ARG A 123 -14.12 18.11 12.15
C ARG A 123 -14.91 18.96 11.17
N LEU A 124 -15.52 18.36 10.15
CA LEU A 124 -16.44 19.03 9.23
C LEU A 124 -17.65 19.60 9.96
N ARG A 125 -18.22 18.88 10.92
CA ARG A 125 -19.36 19.35 11.73
C ARG A 125 -18.97 20.48 12.69
N GLU A 126 -17.75 20.48 13.16
CA GLU A 126 -17.24 21.58 14.02
C GLU A 126 -17.01 22.87 13.23
N GLU A 127 -16.64 22.78 11.95
CA GLU A 127 -16.30 23.94 11.11
C GLU A 127 -17.46 24.44 10.23
N LEU A 128 -18.45 23.60 9.93
CA LEU A 128 -19.64 23.99 9.17
C LEU A 128 -20.79 24.41 10.09
N ASP A 129 -21.56 25.40 9.66
CA ASP A 129 -22.82 25.74 10.33
C ASP A 129 -23.77 24.54 10.39
N GLU A 130 -24.53 24.41 11.47
CA GLU A 130 -25.40 23.27 11.76
C GLU A 130 -26.39 22.96 10.62
N CYS A 131 -26.88 23.98 9.91
CA CYS A 131 -27.80 23.82 8.79
C CYS A 131 -27.21 23.01 7.62
N TYR A 132 -25.88 22.87 7.54
CA TYR A 132 -25.20 22.07 6.52
C TYR A 132 -24.87 20.65 6.96
N HIS A 133 -25.01 20.29 8.24
CA HIS A 133 -24.63 18.97 8.76
C HIS A 133 -25.35 17.81 8.09
N GLN A 134 -26.62 18.03 7.67
CA GLN A 134 -27.41 17.01 6.94
C GLN A 134 -26.83 16.69 5.54
N ARG A 135 -25.97 17.55 5.01
CA ARG A 135 -25.31 17.35 3.71
C ARG A 135 -23.96 16.66 3.81
N ILE A 136 -23.49 16.38 5.04
CA ILE A 136 -22.30 15.55 5.27
C ILE A 136 -22.75 14.09 5.22
N ASP A 137 -22.24 13.37 4.24
CA ASP A 137 -22.65 11.99 3.97
C ASP A 137 -21.43 11.06 4.00
N HIS A 138 -21.53 9.99 4.76
CA HIS A 138 -20.49 8.97 4.93
C HIS A 138 -20.71 7.86 3.91
N VAL A 139 -20.26 8.10 2.68
CA VAL A 139 -20.56 7.31 1.48
C VAL A 139 -19.95 5.91 1.57
N SER A 140 -18.73 5.75 2.07
CA SER A 140 -18.06 4.46 2.21
C SER A 140 -18.81 3.43 3.05
N LYS A 141 -19.79 3.84 3.86
CA LYS A 141 -20.65 2.92 4.63
C LYS A 141 -21.62 2.10 3.80
N TYR A 142 -21.96 2.55 2.62
CA TYR A 142 -23.00 1.93 1.80
C TYR A 142 -22.64 1.81 0.31
N ASP A 143 -21.55 2.46 -0.15
CA ASP A 143 -21.10 2.41 -1.54
C ASP A 143 -19.57 2.45 -1.63
N ASP A 144 -18.94 1.27 -1.58
CA ASP A 144 -17.47 1.11 -1.76
C ASP A 144 -17.02 1.44 -3.19
N SER A 145 -17.94 1.55 -4.15
CA SER A 145 -17.64 1.86 -5.55
C SER A 145 -17.59 3.35 -5.87
N ALA A 146 -17.99 4.21 -4.93
CA ALA A 146 -18.08 5.66 -5.13
C ALA A 146 -16.72 6.33 -5.47
N GLY A 147 -15.58 5.74 -5.03
CA GLY A 147 -14.23 6.27 -5.23
C GLY A 147 -13.91 7.49 -4.36
N TYR A 148 -14.63 7.64 -3.26
CA TYR A 148 -14.41 8.57 -2.16
C TYR A 148 -15.24 8.14 -0.93
N ASP A 149 -14.80 8.54 0.27
CA ASP A 149 -15.40 8.09 1.53
C ASP A 149 -16.48 9.03 2.05
N ILE A 150 -16.30 10.33 1.86
CA ILE A 150 -17.18 11.35 2.44
C ILE A 150 -17.59 12.36 1.37
N ARG A 151 -18.87 12.69 1.34
CA ARG A 151 -19.42 13.82 0.60
C ARG A 151 -19.76 14.92 1.59
N SER A 152 -19.35 16.17 1.30
CA SER A 152 -19.55 17.30 2.22
C SER A 152 -19.66 18.61 1.47
N PRO A 153 -20.38 19.61 1.99
CA PRO A 153 -20.21 20.99 1.58
C PRO A 153 -18.75 21.44 1.79
N SER A 154 -18.27 22.34 0.94
CA SER A 154 -16.96 22.98 1.16
C SER A 154 -17.01 23.95 2.34
N LEU A 155 -15.95 23.98 3.14
CA LEU A 155 -15.84 24.94 4.23
C LEU A 155 -15.74 26.40 3.76
N LYS A 156 -15.24 26.61 2.51
CA LYS A 156 -15.11 27.97 1.95
C LYS A 156 -16.38 28.49 1.30
N ASP A 157 -17.10 27.58 0.62
CA ASP A 157 -18.36 27.89 -0.06
C ASP A 157 -19.30 26.67 0.07
N PRO A 158 -20.21 26.68 1.04
CA PRO A 158 -21.11 25.56 1.27
C PRO A 158 -22.08 25.23 0.12
N ALA A 159 -22.17 26.08 -0.90
CA ALA A 159 -22.91 25.75 -2.12
C ALA A 159 -22.16 24.72 -2.97
N VAL A 160 -20.84 24.62 -2.81
CA VAL A 160 -19.98 23.68 -3.54
C VAL A 160 -19.85 22.37 -2.75
N GLU A 161 -20.15 21.26 -3.41
CA GLU A 161 -19.96 19.92 -2.84
C GLU A 161 -18.52 19.42 -3.06
N LYS A 162 -17.93 18.80 -2.04
CA LYS A 162 -16.64 18.13 -2.06
C LYS A 162 -16.77 16.63 -1.86
N LYS A 163 -15.85 15.89 -2.48
CA LYS A 163 -15.68 14.44 -2.38
C LYS A 163 -14.34 14.19 -1.69
N LEU A 164 -14.36 13.59 -0.53
CA LEU A 164 -13.18 13.40 0.30
C LEU A 164 -12.84 11.91 0.36
N GLU A 165 -11.68 11.56 -0.13
CA GLU A 165 -11.04 10.28 0.11
C GLU A 165 -10.16 10.39 1.34
N VAL A 166 -10.30 9.50 2.31
CA VAL A 166 -9.59 9.55 3.59
C VAL A 166 -8.56 8.44 3.67
N LYS A 167 -7.30 8.80 3.85
CA LYS A 167 -6.25 7.81 4.09
C LYS A 167 -5.68 7.99 5.48
N THR A 168 -5.71 6.90 6.26
CA THR A 168 -5.26 6.89 7.65
C THR A 168 -3.98 6.09 7.81
N THR A 169 -3.02 6.62 8.56
CA THR A 169 -1.78 5.91 8.91
C THR A 169 -1.55 5.88 10.43
N LYS A 170 -0.96 4.78 10.92
CA LYS A 170 -0.45 4.65 12.29
C LYS A 170 1.04 5.02 12.38
N ARG A 171 1.71 5.23 11.24
CA ARG A 171 3.15 5.50 11.21
C ARG A 171 3.41 6.98 11.45
N PRO A 172 4.20 7.34 12.48
CA PRO A 172 4.66 8.71 12.65
C PRO A 172 5.74 9.05 11.62
N GLY A 173 5.88 10.32 11.32
CA GLY A 173 6.97 10.83 10.48
C GLY A 173 6.51 11.85 9.44
N ASN A 174 7.51 12.40 8.73
CA ASN A 174 7.28 13.45 7.73
C ASN A 174 6.88 12.90 6.36
N ASN A 175 6.84 11.58 6.20
CA ASN A 175 6.45 10.92 4.96
C ASN A 175 5.14 10.14 5.18
N PHE A 176 4.13 10.49 4.42
CA PHE A 176 2.84 9.82 4.44
C PHE A 176 2.73 8.90 3.23
N ARG A 177 2.68 7.59 3.47
CA ARG A 177 2.50 6.58 2.44
C ARG A 177 1.06 6.09 2.43
N PHE A 178 0.44 6.08 1.25
CA PHE A 178 -0.93 5.59 1.04
C PHE A 178 -1.04 4.78 -0.25
N TYR A 179 -2.14 4.08 -0.39
CA TYR A 179 -2.51 3.41 -1.64
C TYR A 179 -3.69 4.15 -2.26
N LEU A 180 -3.58 4.43 -3.55
CA LEU A 180 -4.65 4.98 -4.37
C LEU A 180 -5.14 3.87 -5.29
N SER A 181 -6.42 3.53 -5.23
CA SER A 181 -7.04 2.59 -6.16
C SER A 181 -7.31 3.26 -7.51
N ARG A 182 -7.43 2.43 -8.54
CA ARG A 182 -7.79 2.92 -9.88
C ARG A 182 -9.17 3.61 -9.90
N ASN A 183 -10.11 3.14 -9.09
CA ASN A 183 -11.43 3.75 -8.99
C ASN A 183 -11.36 5.14 -8.37
N GLU A 184 -10.66 5.31 -7.27
CA GLU A 184 -10.41 6.62 -6.64
C GLU A 184 -9.73 7.58 -7.61
N TYR A 185 -8.70 7.11 -8.34
CA TYR A 185 -8.03 7.90 -9.38
C TYR A 185 -8.98 8.35 -10.49
N LYS A 186 -9.83 7.45 -11.03
CA LYS A 186 -10.81 7.81 -12.05
C LYS A 186 -11.77 8.87 -11.56
N VAL A 187 -12.30 8.72 -10.33
CA VAL A 187 -13.22 9.69 -9.74
C VAL A 187 -12.52 11.03 -9.50
N ALA A 188 -11.29 11.02 -9.01
CA ALA A 188 -10.47 12.22 -8.83
C ALA A 188 -10.22 12.95 -10.16
N SER A 189 -9.90 12.20 -11.24
CA SER A 189 -9.58 12.76 -12.55
C SER A 189 -10.77 13.48 -13.19
N ILE A 190 -11.99 12.99 -12.99
CA ILE A 190 -13.22 13.63 -13.52
C ILE A 190 -13.79 14.70 -12.59
N ASN A 191 -13.26 14.82 -11.36
CA ASN A 191 -13.69 15.81 -10.38
C ASN A 191 -12.49 16.60 -9.79
N PRO A 192 -11.59 17.19 -10.59
CA PRO A 192 -10.30 17.71 -10.14
C PRO A 192 -10.41 18.81 -9.08
N ASP A 193 -11.49 19.61 -9.08
CA ASP A 193 -11.72 20.68 -8.12
C ASP A 193 -12.60 20.29 -6.93
N ARG A 194 -13.26 19.13 -7.02
CA ARG A 194 -14.18 18.65 -5.99
C ARG A 194 -13.62 17.49 -5.19
N TRP A 195 -12.75 16.66 -5.79
CA TRP A 195 -12.14 15.52 -5.11
C TRP A 195 -10.87 15.96 -4.38
N HIS A 196 -10.75 15.55 -3.12
CA HIS A 196 -9.61 15.82 -2.26
C HIS A 196 -9.23 14.58 -1.49
N LEU A 197 -7.93 14.31 -1.40
CA LEU A 197 -7.36 13.30 -0.53
C LEU A 197 -7.10 13.94 0.84
N VAL A 198 -7.77 13.46 1.87
CA VAL A 198 -7.59 13.89 3.27
C VAL A 198 -6.71 12.89 3.99
N LEU A 199 -5.66 13.38 4.64
CA LEU A 199 -4.68 12.57 5.33
C LEU A 199 -4.86 12.66 6.84
N VAL A 200 -4.98 11.49 7.47
CA VAL A 200 -5.19 11.35 8.91
C VAL A 200 -4.08 10.50 9.49
N GLN A 201 -3.53 10.91 10.62
CA GLN A 201 -2.53 10.15 11.36
C GLN A 201 -3.07 9.77 12.74
N LYS A 202 -3.00 8.47 13.07
CA LYS A 202 -3.23 8.03 14.44
C LYS A 202 -2.01 8.36 15.29
N GLN A 203 -2.19 9.23 16.28
CA GLN A 203 -1.17 9.62 17.27
C GLN A 203 -1.69 9.20 18.65
N ASN A 204 -1.05 8.20 19.26
CA ASN A 204 -1.58 7.53 20.45
C ASN A 204 -2.99 6.99 20.20
N ASP A 205 -4.01 7.49 20.88
CA ASP A 205 -5.41 7.12 20.69
C ASP A 205 -6.24 8.16 19.92
N GLU A 206 -5.59 9.22 19.42
CA GLU A 206 -6.25 10.29 18.68
C GLU A 206 -6.00 10.18 17.18
N TYR A 207 -6.95 10.66 16.38
CA TYR A 207 -6.88 10.72 14.92
C TYR A 207 -6.71 12.18 14.49
N VAL A 208 -5.48 12.57 14.18
CA VAL A 208 -5.09 13.93 13.82
C VAL A 208 -5.18 14.09 12.31
N ILE A 209 -5.97 15.06 11.86
CA ILE A 209 -6.07 15.43 10.45
C ILE A 209 -4.84 16.25 10.09
N LEU A 210 -3.99 15.73 9.22
CA LEU A 210 -2.80 16.43 8.75
C LEU A 210 -3.13 17.51 7.71
N GLY A 211 -4.23 17.34 7.00
CA GLY A 211 -4.70 18.24 5.96
C GLY A 211 -5.18 17.51 4.70
N ASN A 212 -5.21 18.23 3.59
CA ASN A 212 -5.67 17.67 2.31
C ASN A 212 -4.71 17.98 1.15
N ILE A 213 -4.84 17.18 0.08
CA ILE A 213 -4.09 17.38 -1.17
C ILE A 213 -4.99 17.03 -2.37
N LYS A 214 -4.88 17.78 -3.46
CA LYS A 214 -5.57 17.48 -4.72
C LYS A 214 -4.75 16.53 -5.59
N LEU A 215 -5.42 15.80 -6.48
CA LEU A 215 -4.77 14.89 -7.43
C LEU A 215 -3.67 15.58 -8.25
N ILE A 216 -3.86 16.83 -8.66
CA ILE A 216 -2.90 17.57 -9.50
C ILE A 216 -1.48 17.65 -8.89
N HIS A 217 -1.35 17.55 -7.57
CA HIS A 217 -0.05 17.64 -6.90
C HIS A 217 0.75 16.33 -6.92
N PHE A 218 0.14 15.22 -7.34
CA PHE A 218 0.81 13.91 -7.44
C PHE A 218 0.41 13.09 -8.66
N ILE A 219 -0.29 13.70 -9.61
CA ILE A 219 -0.77 13.03 -10.84
C ILE A 219 0.38 12.46 -11.67
N ASP A 220 1.51 13.17 -11.73
CA ASP A 220 2.69 12.74 -12.48
C ASP A 220 3.39 11.49 -11.90
N TRP A 221 3.00 11.07 -10.69
CA TRP A 221 3.54 9.86 -10.05
C TRP A 221 2.67 8.63 -10.31
N ILE A 222 1.54 8.82 -10.98
CA ILE A 222 0.62 7.73 -11.29
C ILE A 222 1.06 7.07 -12.59
N PRO A 223 1.25 5.73 -12.59
CA PRO A 223 1.69 5.04 -13.78
C PRO A 223 0.62 5.10 -14.88
N GLU A 224 1.07 5.24 -16.11
CA GLU A 224 0.22 5.03 -17.28
C GLU A 224 0.04 3.53 -17.56
N ASP A 225 -1.10 3.17 -18.13
CA ASP A 225 -1.28 1.81 -18.64
C ASP A 225 -0.39 1.62 -19.88
N SER A 226 0.40 0.55 -19.90
CA SER A 226 1.29 0.26 -21.03
C SER A 226 0.52 -0.21 -22.26
N ASP A 227 -0.61 -0.90 -22.07
CA ASP A 227 -1.57 -1.30 -23.10
C ASP A 227 -2.89 -1.79 -22.44
N ASP A 228 -3.88 -2.13 -23.27
CA ASP A 228 -5.19 -2.62 -22.79
C ASP A 228 -5.15 -3.92 -21.98
N ARG A 229 -4.04 -4.66 -22.03
CA ARG A 229 -3.84 -5.96 -21.34
C ARG A 229 -3.15 -5.80 -20.00
N CYS A 230 -2.51 -4.65 -19.73
CA CYS A 230 -1.77 -4.40 -18.51
C CYS A 230 -2.24 -3.10 -17.87
N ARG A 231 -3.10 -3.24 -16.85
CA ARG A 231 -3.68 -2.12 -16.09
C ARG A 231 -3.28 -2.24 -14.63
N TRP A 232 -2.91 -1.11 -14.03
CA TRP A 232 -2.69 -1.07 -12.60
C TRP A 232 -4.04 -1.02 -11.85
N GLU A 233 -4.14 -1.70 -10.71
CA GLU A 233 -5.32 -1.69 -9.83
C GLU A 233 -5.17 -0.74 -8.65
N SER A 234 -3.96 -0.64 -8.11
CA SER A 234 -3.61 0.32 -7.07
C SER A 234 -2.16 0.75 -7.18
N VAL A 235 -1.87 1.98 -6.77
CA VAL A 235 -0.52 2.55 -6.74
C VAL A 235 -0.18 2.98 -5.32
N SER A 236 1.05 2.70 -4.88
CA SER A 236 1.58 3.17 -3.60
C SER A 236 2.29 4.51 -3.81
N ILE A 237 1.81 5.54 -3.14
CA ILE A 237 2.33 6.90 -3.23
C ILE A 237 2.86 7.32 -1.86
N THR A 238 4.01 8.01 -1.86
CA THR A 238 4.57 8.59 -0.64
C THR A 238 4.72 10.09 -0.85
N ILE A 239 4.11 10.87 0.02
CA ILE A 239 4.19 12.34 -0.01
C ILE A 239 4.84 12.87 1.27
N LYS A 240 5.48 14.04 1.18
CA LYS A 240 5.97 14.76 2.34
C LYS A 240 4.81 15.54 2.99
N THR A 241 4.69 15.45 4.31
CA THR A 241 3.63 16.16 5.04
C THR A 241 3.72 17.68 4.94
N GLU A 242 4.88 18.20 4.56
CA GLU A 242 5.10 19.64 4.31
C GLU A 242 4.36 20.14 3.05
N SER A 243 4.07 19.27 2.09
CA SER A 243 3.35 19.63 0.85
C SER A 243 1.83 19.56 0.98
N ILE A 244 1.31 19.28 2.17
CA ILE A 244 -0.12 19.11 2.44
C ILE A 244 -0.72 20.46 2.84
N GLN A 245 -1.88 20.79 2.28
CA GLN A 245 -2.67 21.93 2.73
C GLN A 245 -3.30 21.62 4.09
N LYS A 246 -2.94 22.34 5.14
CA LYS A 246 -3.30 22.04 6.55
C LYS A 246 -4.77 22.27 6.92
N THR A 247 -5.62 22.65 5.99
CA THR A 247 -7.06 22.87 6.22
C THR A 247 -7.88 21.81 5.50
N LEU A 248 -9.11 21.55 5.92
CA LEU A 248 -10.07 20.82 5.11
C LEU A 248 -10.58 21.68 3.94
N PRO A 249 -11.08 21.10 2.83
CA PRO A 249 -11.47 21.81 1.62
C PRO A 249 -12.86 22.46 1.68
#